data_9ad1e732d660dd31a94cd4ad5c12f93a
#
_entry.id   9ad1e732d660dd31a94cd4ad5c12f93a
#
_cell.length_a   1.000
_cell.length_b   1.000
_cell.length_c   1.000
_cell.angle_alpha   90.00
_cell.angle_beta   90.00
_cell.angle_gamma   90.00
#
_symmetry.space_group_name_H-M   'P 1'
#
loop_
_entity.id
_entity.type
_entity.pdbx_description
1 polymer ?
#
loop_
_entity_poly.entity_id
_entity_poly.type
_entity_poly.pdbx_seq_one_letter_code
_entity_poly.pdbx_strand_id
1 'polypeptide(L)'
;EIESKIGIFSCYMFMSDCPFYSLNEKHTQRVILKIKEMGHEIGLHYDSNSQLKKVTSNQDFFRESIEHEAKKLESIIECRVESISFHRPIKKYINGPFYIGDRINAYSKELMGWYLSDSKGNWRDGDPMLRIKSPQGPILQLLTHPIWWGERHLIVPEKLQEFFDNKTKGLSEIDIGIFDNELSKHLTVVRGGKK
;
A
#
# COMPACT_ATOMS: atom_id res chain seq x y z
N GLU A 1 6.75 -4.81 -14.73
CA GLU A 1 7.48 -5.11 -15.98
C GLU A 1 8.48 -4.00 -16.36
N ILE A 2 8.14 -2.71 -16.22
CA ILE A 2 9.07 -1.60 -16.53
C ILE A 2 10.27 -1.66 -15.58
N GLU A 3 10.03 -1.71 -14.28
CA GLU A 3 11.08 -1.79 -13.24
C GLU A 3 12.01 -2.97 -13.48
N SER A 4 11.45 -4.16 -13.70
CA SER A 4 12.23 -5.38 -13.96
C SER A 4 13.10 -5.25 -15.23
N LYS A 5 12.59 -4.61 -16.30
CA LYS A 5 13.36 -4.38 -17.55
C LYS A 5 14.55 -3.45 -17.35
N ILE A 6 14.50 -2.55 -16.40
CA ILE A 6 15.58 -1.59 -16.09
C ILE A 6 16.40 -1.99 -14.86
N GLY A 7 16.17 -3.21 -14.33
CA GLY A 7 16.92 -3.77 -13.21
C GLY A 7 16.58 -3.16 -11.84
N ILE A 8 15.40 -2.56 -11.68
CA ILE A 8 14.92 -2.04 -10.40
C ILE A 8 14.04 -3.09 -9.72
N PHE A 9 14.32 -3.36 -8.45
CA PHE A 9 13.52 -4.23 -7.60
C PHE A 9 12.80 -3.39 -6.56
N SER A 10 11.50 -3.63 -6.41
CA SER A 10 10.61 -2.90 -5.51
C SER A 10 9.94 -3.86 -4.53
N CYS A 11 9.50 -3.36 -3.39
CA CYS A 11 8.60 -4.10 -2.51
C CYS A 11 7.15 -3.72 -2.81
N TYR A 12 6.35 -4.68 -3.25
CA TYR A 12 4.92 -4.51 -3.52
C TYR A 12 4.12 -4.89 -2.28
N MET A 13 3.49 -3.89 -1.66
CA MET A 13 2.74 -4.04 -0.43
C MET A 13 1.27 -4.38 -0.71
N PHE A 14 0.82 -5.57 -0.29
CA PHE A 14 -0.55 -6.04 -0.47
C PHE A 14 -1.32 -6.07 0.85
N MET A 15 -2.57 -5.63 0.81
CA MET A 15 -3.51 -5.87 1.90
C MET A 15 -4.03 -7.30 1.80
N SER A 16 -4.16 -7.98 2.92
CA SER A 16 -4.76 -9.33 2.95
C SER A 16 -6.28 -9.30 2.90
N ASP A 17 -6.87 -8.19 3.37
CA ASP A 17 -8.31 -7.90 3.30
C ASP A 17 -8.48 -6.51 2.67
N CYS A 18 -8.77 -6.48 1.37
CA CYS A 18 -8.87 -5.27 0.58
C CYS A 18 -10.26 -5.17 -0.07
N PRO A 19 -10.96 -4.02 0.03
CA PRO A 19 -12.27 -3.87 -0.59
C PRO A 19 -12.23 -3.85 -2.14
N PHE A 20 -11.05 -3.71 -2.74
CA PHE A 20 -10.89 -3.54 -4.18
C PHE A 20 -10.33 -4.77 -4.91
N TYR A 21 -9.88 -5.80 -4.18
CA TYR A 21 -9.45 -7.09 -4.71
C TYR A 21 -9.50 -8.15 -3.62
N SER A 22 -9.61 -9.42 -4.00
CA SER A 22 -9.59 -10.56 -3.07
C SER A 22 -8.37 -11.45 -3.33
N LEU A 23 -7.66 -11.82 -2.25
CA LEU A 23 -6.57 -12.80 -2.33
C LEU A 23 -7.04 -14.20 -2.72
N ASN A 24 -8.35 -14.49 -2.61
CA ASN A 24 -8.93 -15.77 -3.02
C ASN A 24 -9.19 -15.85 -4.54
N GLU A 25 -9.13 -14.71 -5.23
CA GLU A 25 -9.32 -14.68 -6.68
C GLU A 25 -8.07 -15.16 -7.43
N LYS A 26 -8.25 -16.13 -8.34
CA LYS A 26 -7.15 -16.65 -9.18
C LYS A 26 -6.43 -15.56 -9.99
N HIS A 27 -7.15 -14.51 -10.39
CA HIS A 27 -6.53 -13.38 -11.11
C HIS A 27 -5.56 -12.64 -10.21
N THR A 28 -5.98 -12.27 -8.99
CA THR A 28 -5.15 -11.58 -7.99
C THR A 28 -3.91 -12.40 -7.65
N GLN A 29 -4.08 -13.70 -7.38
CA GLN A 29 -2.95 -14.59 -7.09
C GLN A 29 -1.93 -14.65 -8.23
N ARG A 30 -2.41 -14.77 -9.49
CA ARG A 30 -1.52 -14.74 -10.67
C ARG A 30 -0.74 -13.45 -10.80
N VAL A 31 -1.35 -12.30 -10.49
CA VAL A 31 -0.66 -11.00 -10.51
C VAL A 31 0.43 -10.95 -9.43
N ILE A 32 0.14 -11.39 -8.20
CA ILE A 32 1.10 -11.44 -7.10
C ILE A 32 2.29 -12.33 -7.47
N LEU A 33 2.02 -13.55 -7.96
CA LEU A 33 3.07 -14.48 -8.36
C LEU A 33 3.92 -13.93 -9.51
N LYS A 34 3.30 -13.30 -10.50
CA LYS A 34 4.03 -12.65 -11.60
C LYS A 34 4.95 -11.53 -11.12
N ILE A 35 4.51 -10.73 -10.14
CA ILE A 35 5.34 -9.68 -9.52
C ILE A 35 6.55 -10.32 -8.82
N LYS A 36 6.34 -11.39 -8.05
CA LYS A 36 7.41 -12.15 -7.41
C LYS A 36 8.39 -12.76 -8.43
N GLU A 37 7.88 -13.39 -9.51
CA GLU A 37 8.70 -13.98 -10.59
C GLU A 37 9.59 -12.93 -11.30
N MET A 38 9.16 -11.68 -11.34
CA MET A 38 9.95 -10.57 -11.86
C MET A 38 11.03 -10.08 -10.89
N GLY A 39 11.20 -10.73 -9.73
CA GLY A 39 12.23 -10.43 -8.73
C GLY A 39 11.83 -9.38 -7.70
N HIS A 40 10.58 -8.91 -7.71
CA HIS A 40 10.10 -7.96 -6.70
C HIS A 40 9.75 -8.65 -5.38
N GLU A 41 9.91 -7.95 -4.27
CA GLU A 41 9.45 -8.38 -2.97
C GLU A 41 7.93 -8.22 -2.85
N ILE A 42 7.30 -9.15 -2.13
CA ILE A 42 5.88 -9.05 -1.72
C ILE A 42 5.85 -8.78 -0.22
N GLY A 43 5.30 -7.63 0.15
CA GLY A 43 5.16 -7.19 1.54
C GLY A 43 3.71 -7.09 1.98
N LEU A 44 3.49 -7.01 3.29
CA LEU A 44 2.17 -6.83 3.89
C LEU A 44 1.84 -5.35 4.07
N HIS A 45 0.73 -4.90 3.48
CA HIS A 45 0.13 -3.61 3.79
C HIS A 45 -0.94 -3.79 4.86
N TYR A 46 -0.52 -3.78 6.13
CA TYR A 46 -1.38 -4.07 7.27
C TYR A 46 -2.41 -2.96 7.51
N ASP A 47 -3.69 -3.35 7.65
CA ASP A 47 -4.75 -2.44 8.10
C ASP A 47 -5.29 -2.86 9.46
N SER A 48 -5.15 -2.00 10.46
CA SER A 48 -5.72 -2.22 11.80
C SER A 48 -7.26 -2.14 11.81
N ASN A 49 -7.86 -1.52 10.79
CA ASN A 49 -9.30 -1.33 10.61
C ASN A 49 -10.01 -0.90 11.92
N SER A 50 -11.10 -1.57 12.29
CA SER A 50 -11.85 -1.30 13.54
C SER A 50 -11.12 -1.69 14.83
N GLN A 51 -9.99 -2.38 14.73
CA GLN A 51 -9.24 -2.91 15.89
C GLN A 51 -8.09 -2.00 16.34
N LEU A 52 -7.97 -0.77 15.82
CA LEU A 52 -6.85 0.12 16.12
C LEU A 52 -6.58 0.29 17.63
N LYS A 53 -7.62 0.45 18.45
CA LYS A 53 -7.46 0.58 19.91
C LYS A 53 -6.83 -0.69 20.53
N LYS A 54 -7.27 -1.88 20.11
CA LYS A 54 -6.76 -3.16 20.59
C LYS A 54 -5.31 -3.39 20.14
N VAL A 55 -5.02 -3.09 18.88
CA VAL A 55 -3.69 -3.16 18.29
C VAL A 55 -2.69 -2.24 19.01
N THR A 56 -3.12 -1.03 19.39
CA THR A 56 -2.24 -0.07 20.06
C THR A 56 -2.05 -0.33 21.55
N SER A 57 -3.00 -1.00 22.21
CA SER A 57 -2.96 -1.29 23.66
C SER A 57 -2.40 -2.67 24.00
N ASN A 58 -2.43 -3.63 23.07
CA ASN A 58 -1.97 -5.01 23.29
C ASN A 58 -0.96 -5.41 22.20
N GLN A 59 0.31 -5.53 22.61
CA GLN A 59 1.41 -5.79 21.67
C GLN A 59 1.39 -7.25 21.16
N ASP A 60 0.98 -8.20 21.97
CA ASP A 60 0.90 -9.61 21.54
C ASP A 60 -0.22 -9.79 20.54
N PHE A 61 -1.40 -9.22 20.82
CA PHE A 61 -2.49 -9.20 19.86
C PHE A 61 -2.07 -8.55 18.51
N PHE A 62 -1.29 -7.48 18.58
CA PHE A 62 -0.80 -6.81 17.36
C PHE A 62 0.12 -7.73 16.54
N ARG A 63 1.06 -8.40 17.20
CA ARG A 63 1.96 -9.36 16.54
C ARG A 63 1.19 -10.53 15.94
N GLU A 64 0.28 -11.15 16.71
CA GLU A 64 -0.57 -12.23 16.23
C GLU A 64 -1.41 -11.83 15.02
N SER A 65 -1.95 -10.59 15.03
CA SER A 65 -2.73 -10.05 13.93
C SER A 65 -1.87 -9.89 12.66
N ILE A 66 -0.66 -9.36 12.78
CA ILE A 66 0.30 -9.25 11.67
C ILE A 66 0.64 -10.64 11.11
N GLU A 67 0.96 -11.60 11.99
CA GLU A 67 1.30 -12.97 11.56
C GLU A 67 0.11 -13.64 10.84
N HIS A 68 -1.10 -13.45 11.35
CA HIS A 68 -2.30 -13.97 10.71
C HIS A 68 -2.49 -13.40 9.29
N GLU A 69 -2.34 -12.08 9.13
CA GLU A 69 -2.50 -11.42 7.83
C GLU A 69 -1.35 -11.78 6.85
N ALA A 70 -0.13 -11.85 7.36
CA ALA A 70 1.03 -12.22 6.53
C ALA A 70 0.92 -13.66 6.00
N LYS A 71 0.46 -14.61 6.81
CA LYS A 71 0.25 -16.01 6.40
C LYS A 71 -0.68 -16.17 5.20
N LYS A 72 -1.65 -15.28 5.03
CA LYS A 72 -2.52 -15.29 3.85
C LYS A 72 -1.74 -15.02 2.56
N LEU A 73 -0.80 -14.07 2.58
CA LEU A 73 0.10 -13.79 1.45
C LEU A 73 1.14 -14.90 1.28
N GLU A 74 1.74 -15.37 2.38
CA GLU A 74 2.74 -16.43 2.39
C GLU A 74 2.22 -17.74 1.79
N SER A 75 0.93 -18.05 1.98
CA SER A 75 0.29 -19.21 1.36
C SER A 75 0.18 -19.12 -0.16
N ILE A 76 0.22 -17.92 -0.73
CA ILE A 76 0.17 -17.68 -2.17
C ILE A 76 1.57 -17.68 -2.76
N ILE A 77 2.51 -16.99 -2.10
CA ILE A 77 3.86 -16.79 -2.61
C ILE A 77 4.84 -17.90 -2.21
N GLU A 78 4.42 -18.82 -1.34
CA GLU A 78 5.23 -19.95 -0.83
C GLU A 78 6.59 -19.55 -0.25
N CYS A 79 6.65 -18.35 0.32
CA CYS A 79 7.82 -17.86 1.05
C CYS A 79 7.39 -16.84 2.10
N ARG A 80 8.32 -16.44 2.96
CA ARG A 80 8.07 -15.48 4.02
C ARG A 80 7.84 -14.08 3.45
N VAL A 81 6.90 -13.34 4.04
CA VAL A 81 6.73 -11.90 3.90
C VAL A 81 7.67 -11.20 4.88
N GLU A 82 8.68 -10.51 4.38
CA GLU A 82 9.71 -9.89 5.23
C GLU A 82 9.33 -8.48 5.69
N SER A 83 8.60 -7.72 4.88
CA SER A 83 8.32 -6.30 5.11
C SER A 83 6.86 -6.01 5.40
N ILE A 84 6.63 -5.03 6.31
CA ILE A 84 5.30 -4.55 6.68
C ILE A 84 5.22 -3.05 6.49
N SER A 85 4.13 -2.58 5.91
CA SER A 85 3.70 -1.18 5.91
C SER A 85 2.30 -1.06 6.52
N PHE A 86 1.82 0.17 6.72
CA PHE A 86 0.51 0.42 7.35
C PHE A 86 -0.40 1.20 6.42
N HIS A 87 -1.58 0.62 6.12
CA HIS A 87 -2.64 1.32 5.38
C HIS A 87 -3.12 2.55 6.16
N ARG A 88 -3.31 2.39 7.46
CA ARG A 88 -3.56 3.49 8.41
C ARG A 88 -2.37 3.60 9.34
N PRO A 89 -1.61 4.71 9.24
CA PRO A 89 -0.40 4.88 10.03
C PRO A 89 -0.65 4.71 11.52
N ILE A 90 0.07 3.79 12.15
CA ILE A 90 0.04 3.59 13.61
C ILE A 90 1.16 4.44 14.20
N LYS A 91 0.81 5.53 14.89
CA LYS A 91 1.74 6.56 15.40
C LYS A 91 2.96 5.98 16.13
N LYS A 92 2.78 4.89 16.88
CA LYS A 92 3.86 4.20 17.62
C LYS A 92 4.97 3.65 16.71
N TYR A 93 4.64 3.28 15.45
CA TYR A 93 5.55 2.60 14.53
C TYR A 93 6.08 3.50 13.41
N ILE A 94 5.57 4.73 13.30
CA ILE A 94 6.14 5.74 12.42
C ILE A 94 7.40 6.31 13.08
N ASN A 95 8.52 6.32 12.37
CA ASN A 95 9.84 6.59 12.94
C ASN A 95 10.14 5.70 14.16
N GLY A 96 9.53 4.50 14.17
CA GLY A 96 9.66 3.50 15.21
C GLY A 96 10.83 2.54 15.00
N PRO A 97 10.80 1.37 15.65
CA PRO A 97 11.86 0.37 15.53
C PRO A 97 11.92 -0.22 14.12
N PHE A 98 13.11 -0.67 13.71
CA PHE A 98 13.34 -1.29 12.40
C PHE A 98 12.55 -2.60 12.23
N TYR A 99 12.38 -3.35 13.32
CA TYR A 99 11.59 -4.58 13.31
C TYR A 99 10.32 -4.47 14.15
N ILE A 100 9.25 -5.10 13.67
CA ILE A 100 8.04 -5.42 14.43
C ILE A 100 7.95 -6.95 14.47
N GLY A 101 8.18 -7.53 15.66
CA GLY A 101 8.53 -8.94 15.73
C GLY A 101 9.87 -9.17 15.04
N ASP A 102 9.85 -9.97 14.00
CA ASP A 102 10.99 -10.30 13.14
C ASP A 102 10.79 -9.85 11.67
N ARG A 103 9.82 -8.94 11.42
CA ARG A 103 9.52 -8.36 10.10
C ARG A 103 9.96 -6.90 10.04
N ILE A 104 10.47 -6.47 8.90
CA ILE A 104 10.94 -5.10 8.65
C ILE A 104 9.76 -4.12 8.68
N ASN A 105 9.88 -3.08 9.49
CA ASN A 105 8.94 -1.97 9.51
C ASN A 105 9.30 -0.93 8.44
N ALA A 106 8.54 -0.87 7.36
CA ALA A 106 8.77 0.11 6.29
C ALA A 106 8.64 1.57 6.76
N TYR A 107 8.06 1.82 7.95
CA TYR A 107 7.98 3.12 8.59
C TYR A 107 9.02 3.31 9.72
N SER A 108 10.08 2.49 9.74
CA SER A 108 11.15 2.62 10.73
C SER A 108 11.91 3.93 10.60
N LYS A 109 12.55 4.36 11.67
CA LYS A 109 13.37 5.58 11.70
C LYS A 109 14.46 5.57 10.62
N GLU A 110 15.05 4.41 10.39
CA GLU A 110 16.13 4.22 9.42
C GLU A 110 15.67 4.46 7.99
N LEU A 111 14.45 4.03 7.65
CA LEU A 111 13.88 4.13 6.31
C LEU A 111 13.15 5.45 6.08
N MET A 112 12.64 6.09 7.14
CA MET A 112 11.88 7.35 7.04
C MET A 112 12.75 8.61 7.02
N GLY A 113 14.08 8.48 7.14
CA GLY A 113 15.01 9.61 7.20
C GLY A 113 15.01 10.48 5.94
N TRP A 114 14.83 9.88 4.76
CA TRP A 114 14.58 10.57 3.50
C TRP A 114 13.46 9.86 2.77
N TYR A 115 12.26 10.37 2.90
CA TYR A 115 11.01 9.73 2.45
C TYR A 115 10.27 10.64 1.48
N LEU A 116 9.86 10.10 0.33
CA LEU A 116 9.00 10.75 -0.65
C LEU A 116 7.78 9.87 -0.93
N SER A 117 6.62 10.49 -1.10
CA SER A 117 5.38 9.76 -1.33
C SER A 117 4.41 10.53 -2.22
N ASP A 118 3.73 9.80 -3.13
CA ASP A 118 2.60 10.26 -3.92
C ASP A 118 1.24 10.06 -3.22
N SER A 119 1.24 9.89 -1.90
CA SER A 119 0.04 9.68 -1.10
C SER A 119 -1.04 10.71 -1.39
N LYS A 120 -2.27 10.23 -1.62
CA LYS A 120 -3.44 11.04 -2.03
C LYS A 120 -3.27 11.69 -3.42
N GLY A 121 -2.46 11.11 -4.29
CA GLY A 121 -2.22 11.59 -5.64
C GLY A 121 -1.44 12.90 -5.70
N ASN A 122 -0.66 13.21 -4.67
CA ASN A 122 0.11 14.45 -4.61
C ASN A 122 1.48 14.24 -3.95
N TRP A 123 2.51 14.75 -4.58
CA TRP A 123 3.86 14.84 -4.02
C TRP A 123 3.93 16.00 -3.04
N ARG A 124 3.65 15.74 -1.75
CA ARG A 124 3.55 16.81 -0.72
C ARG A 124 4.86 17.55 -0.51
N ASP A 125 5.99 16.89 -0.73
CA ASP A 125 7.32 17.46 -0.55
C ASP A 125 7.86 18.12 -1.84
N GLY A 126 7.00 18.35 -2.82
CA GLY A 126 7.32 18.94 -4.12
C GLY A 126 7.68 17.90 -5.18
N ASP A 127 8.19 18.37 -6.32
CA ASP A 127 8.57 17.52 -7.46
C ASP A 127 9.62 16.48 -7.03
N PRO A 128 9.32 15.17 -7.14
CA PRO A 128 10.23 14.11 -6.72
C PRO A 128 11.55 14.14 -7.48
N MET A 129 11.56 14.55 -8.76
CA MET A 129 12.77 14.63 -9.57
C MET A 129 13.74 15.71 -9.07
N LEU A 130 13.21 16.82 -8.53
CA LEU A 130 14.02 17.86 -7.90
C LEU A 130 14.53 17.40 -6.52
N ARG A 131 13.68 16.70 -5.78
CA ARG A 131 14.03 16.18 -4.43
C ARG A 131 15.12 15.10 -4.51
N ILE A 132 15.07 14.20 -5.48
CA ILE A 132 16.09 13.17 -5.70
C ILE A 132 17.46 13.79 -6.01
N LYS A 133 17.50 14.91 -6.69
CA LYS A 133 18.75 15.66 -7.00
C LYS A 133 19.37 16.35 -5.78
N SER A 134 18.62 16.45 -4.67
CA SER A 134 19.08 17.07 -3.42
C SER A 134 18.94 16.09 -2.25
N PRO A 135 19.87 15.10 -2.14
CA PRO A 135 19.82 14.05 -1.13
C PRO A 135 19.74 14.60 0.29
N GLN A 136 18.84 14.03 1.11
CA GLN A 136 18.66 14.39 2.53
C GLN A 136 19.12 13.28 3.47
N GLY A 137 19.60 12.17 2.92
CA GLY A 137 20.08 11.02 3.66
C GLY A 137 20.72 9.97 2.77
N PRO A 138 21.30 8.93 3.36
CA PRO A 138 21.97 7.86 2.61
C PRO A 138 21.00 6.92 1.88
N ILE A 139 19.75 6.85 2.35
CA ILE A 139 18.72 5.96 1.80
C ILE A 139 17.48 6.79 1.48
N LEU A 140 17.03 6.72 0.23
CA LEU A 140 15.73 7.25 -0.18
C LEU A 140 14.71 6.13 -0.14
N GLN A 141 13.64 6.32 0.64
CA GLN A 141 12.44 5.52 0.53
C GLN A 141 11.41 6.25 -0.34
N LEU A 142 11.11 5.67 -1.50
CA LEU A 142 10.12 6.18 -2.43
C LEU A 142 8.85 5.32 -2.35
N LEU A 143 7.75 5.90 -1.89
CA LEU A 143 6.44 5.25 -1.89
C LEU A 143 5.59 5.76 -3.04
N THR A 144 5.08 4.83 -3.84
CA THR A 144 4.15 5.12 -4.93
C THR A 144 2.91 4.24 -4.84
N HIS A 145 1.78 4.77 -5.31
CA HIS A 145 0.52 4.02 -5.34
C HIS A 145 0.09 3.76 -6.78
N PRO A 146 -0.08 2.50 -7.19
CA PRO A 146 -0.44 2.13 -8.57
C PRO A 146 -1.68 2.81 -9.13
N ILE A 147 -2.62 3.20 -8.26
CA ILE A 147 -3.82 3.92 -8.68
C ILE A 147 -3.51 5.25 -9.39
N TRP A 148 -2.36 5.88 -9.08
CA TRP A 148 -1.95 7.14 -9.70
C TRP A 148 -1.17 6.94 -11.01
N TRP A 149 -0.76 5.70 -11.31
CA TRP A 149 -0.02 5.40 -12.53
C TRP A 149 -0.95 5.39 -13.75
N GLY A 150 -0.43 5.77 -14.91
CA GLY A 150 -1.17 5.76 -16.16
C GLY A 150 -0.40 6.45 -17.27
N GLU A 151 -0.87 6.28 -18.51
CA GLU A 151 -0.28 6.90 -19.68
C GLU A 151 -0.56 8.41 -19.77
N ARG A 152 -1.63 8.85 -19.10
CA ARG A 152 -2.05 10.26 -19.06
C ARG A 152 -1.93 10.79 -17.64
N HIS A 153 -1.50 12.05 -17.55
CA HIS A 153 -1.57 12.78 -16.28
C HIS A 153 -3.02 13.22 -16.05
N LEU A 154 -3.67 12.63 -15.06
CA LEU A 154 -5.03 12.97 -14.64
C LEU A 154 -4.99 13.59 -13.24
N ILE A 155 -5.87 14.54 -12.98
CA ILE A 155 -6.09 15.02 -11.62
C ILE A 155 -6.77 13.94 -10.78
N VAL A 156 -6.63 14.02 -9.46
CA VAL A 156 -7.13 13.00 -8.52
C VAL A 156 -8.59 12.60 -8.74
N PRO A 157 -9.56 13.54 -8.91
CA PRO A 157 -10.95 13.15 -9.16
C PRO A 157 -11.15 12.36 -10.45
N GLU A 158 -10.48 12.75 -11.54
CA GLU A 158 -10.57 12.06 -12.83
C GLU A 158 -9.97 10.65 -12.75
N LYS A 159 -8.84 10.49 -12.04
CA LYS A 159 -8.20 9.20 -11.84
C LYS A 159 -9.05 8.25 -11.00
N LEU A 160 -9.70 8.76 -9.97
CA LEU A 160 -10.64 7.99 -9.16
C LEU A 160 -11.89 7.61 -9.95
N GLN A 161 -12.40 8.50 -10.82
CA GLN A 161 -13.52 8.19 -11.68
C GLN A 161 -13.15 7.10 -12.71
N GLU A 162 -11.97 7.21 -13.34
CA GLU A 162 -11.45 6.18 -14.25
C GLU A 162 -11.33 4.82 -13.55
N PHE A 163 -10.83 4.80 -12.31
CA PHE A 163 -10.75 3.58 -11.50
C PHE A 163 -12.13 3.01 -11.20
N PHE A 164 -13.08 3.86 -10.78
CA PHE A 164 -14.45 3.47 -10.52
C PHE A 164 -15.11 2.87 -11.76
N ASP A 165 -15.06 3.55 -12.89
CA ASP A 165 -15.66 3.12 -14.15
C ASP A 165 -15.08 1.76 -14.61
N ASN A 166 -13.77 1.58 -14.49
CA ASN A 166 -13.10 0.33 -14.84
C ASN A 166 -13.50 -0.84 -13.92
N LYS A 167 -13.67 -0.58 -12.62
CA LYS A 167 -14.02 -1.59 -11.62
C LYS A 167 -15.49 -1.97 -11.66
N THR A 168 -16.37 -1.03 -11.98
CA THR A 168 -17.81 -1.25 -12.00
C THR A 168 -18.33 -1.75 -13.35
N LYS A 169 -17.49 -1.79 -14.36
CA LYS A 169 -17.86 -2.27 -15.70
C LYS A 169 -18.37 -3.73 -15.65
N GLY A 170 -19.65 -3.90 -15.93
CA GLY A 170 -20.33 -5.21 -15.94
C GLY A 170 -20.84 -5.70 -14.58
N LEU A 171 -20.78 -4.86 -13.54
CA LEU A 171 -21.39 -5.14 -12.23
C LEU A 171 -22.88 -4.81 -12.22
N SER A 172 -23.62 -5.44 -11.28
CA SER A 172 -25.01 -5.07 -10.99
C SER A 172 -25.08 -3.70 -10.28
N GLU A 173 -26.26 -3.05 -10.31
CA GLU A 173 -26.48 -1.78 -9.60
C GLU A 173 -26.22 -1.88 -8.08
N ILE A 174 -26.53 -3.04 -7.48
CA ILE A 174 -26.29 -3.30 -6.04
C ILE A 174 -24.77 -3.33 -5.77
N ASP A 175 -24.01 -4.07 -6.59
CA ASP A 175 -22.56 -4.19 -6.44
C ASP A 175 -21.87 -2.84 -6.69
N ILE A 176 -22.35 -2.06 -7.65
CA ILE A 176 -21.90 -0.70 -7.91
C ILE A 176 -22.12 0.19 -6.68
N GLY A 177 -23.30 0.11 -6.05
CA GLY A 177 -23.60 0.86 -4.84
C GLY A 177 -22.68 0.51 -3.66
N ILE A 178 -22.36 -0.77 -3.48
CA ILE A 178 -21.42 -1.23 -2.46
C ILE A 178 -20.02 -0.67 -2.74
N PHE A 179 -19.56 -0.78 -3.99
CA PHE A 179 -18.24 -0.30 -4.39
C PHE A 179 -18.12 1.22 -4.26
N ASP A 180 -19.15 1.99 -4.66
CA ASP A 180 -19.20 3.45 -4.52
C ASP A 180 -19.10 3.89 -3.05
N ASN A 181 -19.81 3.19 -2.16
CA ASN A 181 -19.73 3.45 -0.73
C ASN A 181 -18.31 3.23 -0.18
N GLU A 182 -17.63 2.15 -0.57
CA GLU A 182 -16.24 1.89 -0.16
C GLU A 182 -15.28 2.93 -0.75
N LEU A 183 -15.40 3.24 -2.02
CA LEU A 183 -14.57 4.26 -2.67
C LEU A 183 -14.79 5.65 -2.05
N SER A 184 -16.03 6.00 -1.72
CA SER A 184 -16.38 7.27 -1.08
C SER A 184 -15.76 7.43 0.31
N LYS A 185 -15.57 6.36 1.07
CA LYS A 185 -14.84 6.39 2.34
C LYS A 185 -13.37 6.83 2.14
N HIS A 186 -12.74 6.38 1.06
CA HIS A 186 -11.39 6.82 0.70
C HIS A 186 -11.36 8.24 0.13
N LEU A 187 -12.38 8.61 -0.66
CA LEU A 187 -12.52 9.96 -1.22
C LEU A 187 -12.77 11.03 -0.16
N THR A 188 -13.53 10.73 0.90
CA THR A 188 -13.79 11.67 2.01
C THR A 188 -12.50 12.07 2.70
N VAL A 189 -11.55 11.16 2.80
CA VAL A 189 -10.20 11.46 3.29
C VAL A 189 -9.45 12.40 2.34
N VAL A 190 -9.69 12.32 1.03
CA VAL A 190 -9.11 13.22 0.02
C VAL A 190 -9.82 14.58 -0.02
N ARG A 191 -11.16 14.60 0.13
CA ARG A 191 -11.96 15.84 0.12
C ARG A 191 -11.86 16.65 1.43
N GLY A 192 -11.62 15.99 2.57
CA GLY A 192 -11.46 16.63 3.88
C GLY A 192 -10.15 17.40 4.07
N GLY A 193 -9.29 17.46 3.07
CA GLY A 193 -8.02 18.18 3.09
C GLY A 193 -8.08 19.66 2.64
N LYS A 194 -9.30 20.21 2.43
CA LYS A 194 -9.50 21.66 2.25
C LYS A 194 -10.00 22.26 3.56
N LYS A 195 -9.08 22.57 4.46
CA LYS A 195 -9.18 23.66 5.42
C LYS A 195 -7.79 24.26 5.60
#